data_a4cf0f449acad8e375bf9ae35051656f
#
_entry.id   a4cf0f449acad8e375bf9ae35051656f
#
_cell.length_a   1.000
_cell.length_b   1.000
_cell.length_c   1.000
_cell.angle_alpha   90.00
_cell.angle_beta   90.00
_cell.angle_gamma   90.00
#
_symmetry.space_group_name_H-M   'P 1'
#
loop_
_entity.id
_entity.type
_entity.pdbx_description
1 polymer ?
#
loop_
_entity_poly.entity_id
_entity_poly.type
_entity_poly.pdbx_seq_one_letter_code
_entity_poly.pdbx_strand_id
1 'polypeptide(L)'
;TVLIMGLTPFISTYAADESRYQWESSSENISYVDFSKYFGKYEGSFVLYDLRNDVWSIHDIEHATLRVAPDSTYKIYDALFGLEEGVITPQDSFIAWNGENYPFEAWNADQTLQSAMASSVNWYFQSVDEQLGTASVYDYIKKIGYGNENMSGDFSTYWMESSLEISPVEQVELLIKLQNNRFDFAPENINAVKDAICLSSSDAGTFYGKTGTGRVDGQDVNGWFIGYIETVDNTYCFATNIGADSDATGGNATEITMSI
;
A
#
# COMPACT_ATOMS: atom_id res chain seq x y z
N THR A 1 -58.71 30.79 -12.49
CA THR A 1 -57.51 30.23 -13.09
C THR A 1 -56.42 30.20 -12.01
N VAL A 2 -56.15 29.03 -11.43
CA VAL A 2 -55.13 28.80 -10.40
C VAL A 2 -53.86 28.35 -11.12
N LEU A 3 -52.81 29.14 -10.98
CA LEU A 3 -51.49 28.82 -11.53
C LEU A 3 -50.75 27.90 -10.53
N ILE A 4 -50.59 26.63 -10.86
CA ILE A 4 -49.78 25.69 -10.10
C ILE A 4 -48.33 25.88 -10.59
N MET A 5 -47.50 26.53 -9.78
CA MET A 5 -46.04 26.53 -9.98
C MET A 5 -45.50 25.16 -9.53
N GLY A 6 -45.05 24.37 -10.50
CA GLY A 6 -44.32 23.13 -10.23
C GLY A 6 -42.93 23.41 -9.65
N LEU A 7 -42.72 22.99 -8.41
CA LEU A 7 -41.42 22.90 -7.80
C LEU A 7 -40.68 21.70 -8.44
N THR A 8 -39.72 21.98 -9.32
CA THR A 8 -38.74 20.97 -9.73
C THR A 8 -37.79 20.75 -8.57
N PRO A 9 -37.56 19.51 -8.10
CA PRO A 9 -36.54 19.25 -7.11
C PRO A 9 -35.18 19.50 -7.74
N PHE A 10 -34.40 20.39 -7.14
CA PHE A 10 -32.98 20.50 -7.40
C PHE A 10 -32.33 19.20 -6.92
N ILE A 11 -32.06 18.28 -7.83
CA ILE A 11 -31.15 17.17 -7.55
C ILE A 11 -29.75 17.78 -7.61
N SER A 12 -29.20 18.07 -6.45
CA SER A 12 -27.77 18.37 -6.30
C SER A 12 -27.03 17.07 -6.62
N THR A 13 -26.53 16.95 -7.84
CA THR A 13 -25.54 15.93 -8.16
C THR A 13 -24.26 16.37 -7.45
N TYR A 14 -24.01 15.81 -6.26
CA TYR A 14 -22.65 15.79 -5.72
C TYR A 14 -21.80 15.06 -6.77
N ALA A 15 -20.83 15.76 -7.34
CA ALA A 15 -19.76 15.08 -8.06
C ALA A 15 -19.19 14.04 -7.11
N ALA A 16 -19.12 12.78 -7.55
CA ALA A 16 -18.48 11.74 -6.76
C ALA A 16 -17.05 12.23 -6.49
N ASP A 17 -16.64 12.21 -5.24
CA ASP A 17 -15.29 12.54 -4.85
C ASP A 17 -14.37 11.44 -5.43
N GLU A 18 -13.65 11.76 -6.51
CA GLU A 18 -12.81 10.80 -7.23
C GLU A 18 -11.64 10.30 -6.34
N SER A 19 -11.35 11.00 -5.24
CA SER A 19 -10.36 10.57 -4.26
C SER A 19 -10.85 9.41 -3.37
N ARG A 20 -12.15 9.06 -3.42
CA ARG A 20 -12.73 7.99 -2.61
C ARG A 20 -13.02 6.75 -3.42
N TYR A 21 -12.50 5.63 -2.94
CA TYR A 21 -12.84 4.32 -3.48
C TYR A 21 -14.27 3.94 -3.09
N GLN A 22 -15.09 3.60 -4.09
CA GLN A 22 -16.45 3.10 -3.86
C GLN A 22 -16.37 1.63 -3.46
N TRP A 23 -16.10 1.39 -2.17
CA TRP A 23 -15.90 0.04 -1.67
C TRP A 23 -17.22 -0.70 -1.48
N GLU A 24 -17.36 -1.79 -2.22
CA GLU A 24 -18.44 -2.76 -2.06
C GLU A 24 -17.80 -4.09 -1.67
N SER A 25 -17.79 -4.38 -0.36
CA SER A 25 -17.31 -5.68 0.11
C SER A 25 -18.19 -6.81 -0.39
N SER A 26 -17.57 -7.89 -0.85
CA SER A 26 -18.29 -9.15 -1.12
C SER A 26 -18.64 -9.92 0.17
N SER A 27 -18.04 -9.55 1.31
CA SER A 27 -18.33 -10.10 2.63
C SER A 27 -19.50 -9.37 3.28
N GLU A 28 -20.40 -10.12 3.88
CA GLU A 28 -21.47 -9.59 4.76
C GLU A 28 -20.95 -9.34 6.20
N ASN A 29 -19.73 -9.79 6.51
CA ASN A 29 -19.14 -9.75 7.85
C ASN A 29 -18.22 -8.53 8.02
N ILE A 30 -18.81 -7.34 8.17
CA ILE A 30 -18.06 -6.11 8.42
C ILE A 30 -18.30 -5.65 9.84
N SER A 31 -17.22 -5.44 10.60
CA SER A 31 -17.22 -4.88 11.94
C SER A 31 -16.57 -3.50 11.93
N TYR A 32 -17.32 -2.47 12.29
CA TYR A 32 -16.77 -1.14 12.51
C TYR A 32 -16.33 -1.01 13.96
N VAL A 33 -15.03 -0.73 14.17
CA VAL A 33 -14.40 -0.73 15.49
C VAL A 33 -13.80 0.64 15.79
N ASP A 34 -14.03 1.16 16.98
CA ASP A 34 -13.41 2.41 17.41
C ASP A 34 -12.02 2.16 18.03
N PHE A 35 -10.98 2.47 17.27
CA PHE A 35 -9.58 2.47 17.68
C PHE A 35 -8.99 3.88 17.81
N SER A 36 -9.80 4.93 17.82
CA SER A 36 -9.36 6.34 17.87
C SER A 36 -8.35 6.64 18.98
N LYS A 37 -8.45 5.95 20.12
CA LYS A 37 -7.53 6.10 21.27
C LYS A 37 -6.06 5.79 20.92
N TYR A 38 -5.80 4.99 19.87
CA TYR A 38 -4.45 4.63 19.45
C TYR A 38 -3.86 5.62 18.44
N PHE A 39 -4.72 6.38 17.73
CA PHE A 39 -4.29 7.31 16.68
C PHE A 39 -3.77 8.64 17.22
N GLY A 40 -4.16 9.03 18.47
CA GLY A 40 -3.65 10.23 19.13
C GLY A 40 -3.93 11.52 18.34
N LYS A 41 -2.89 12.12 17.77
CA LYS A 41 -2.97 13.36 16.98
C LYS A 41 -3.21 13.12 15.48
N TYR A 42 -3.12 11.87 15.01
CA TYR A 42 -3.22 11.53 13.60
C TYR A 42 -4.67 11.30 13.18
N GLU A 43 -5.01 11.77 12.00
CA GLU A 43 -6.17 11.28 11.25
C GLU A 43 -5.76 10.01 10.51
N GLY A 44 -6.69 9.07 10.31
CA GLY A 44 -6.35 7.85 9.58
C GLY A 44 -7.24 6.68 9.87
N SER A 45 -6.87 5.53 9.38
CA SER A 45 -7.64 4.30 9.51
C SER A 45 -6.76 3.08 9.79
N PHE A 46 -7.41 2.07 10.35
CA PHE A 46 -6.90 0.71 10.45
C PHE A 46 -7.91 -0.25 9.84
N VAL A 47 -7.44 -1.07 8.94
CA VAL A 47 -8.23 -2.12 8.27
C VAL A 47 -7.57 -3.46 8.53
N LEU A 48 -8.34 -4.43 9.02
CA LEU A 48 -7.93 -5.81 9.22
C LEU A 48 -8.91 -6.75 8.52
N TYR A 49 -8.39 -7.74 7.83
CA TYR A 49 -9.17 -8.83 7.26
C TYR A 49 -8.71 -10.18 7.79
N ASP A 50 -9.65 -10.92 8.36
CA ASP A 50 -9.48 -12.31 8.80
C ASP A 50 -9.82 -13.23 7.63
N LEU A 51 -8.79 -13.82 7.02
CA LEU A 51 -8.93 -14.59 5.78
C LEU A 51 -9.76 -15.86 5.97
N ARG A 52 -9.63 -16.53 7.12
CA ARG A 52 -10.34 -17.79 7.41
C ARG A 52 -11.82 -17.59 7.68
N ASN A 53 -12.14 -16.52 8.40
CA ASN A 53 -13.51 -16.26 8.85
C ASN A 53 -14.28 -15.30 7.93
N ASP A 54 -13.60 -14.73 6.93
CA ASP A 54 -14.15 -13.73 6.00
C ASP A 54 -14.74 -12.54 6.76
N VAL A 55 -13.94 -11.92 7.67
CA VAL A 55 -14.38 -10.82 8.52
C VAL A 55 -13.48 -9.61 8.32
N TRP A 56 -14.09 -8.48 8.01
CA TRP A 56 -13.46 -7.17 8.00
C TRP A 56 -13.64 -6.47 9.35
N SER A 57 -12.56 -5.90 9.88
CA SER A 57 -12.60 -4.99 11.02
C SER A 57 -12.02 -3.66 10.59
N ILE A 58 -12.82 -2.59 10.64
CA ILE A 58 -12.47 -1.29 10.08
C ILE A 58 -12.65 -0.21 11.13
N HIS A 59 -11.57 0.55 11.36
CA HIS A 59 -11.60 1.83 12.05
C HIS A 59 -11.64 2.94 11.01
N ASP A 60 -12.59 3.86 11.16
CA ASP A 60 -12.80 5.01 10.31
C ASP A 60 -12.92 4.67 8.80
N ILE A 61 -14.13 4.30 8.40
CA ILE A 61 -14.45 3.91 7.00
C ILE A 61 -14.20 5.07 6.02
N GLU A 62 -14.35 6.32 6.45
CA GLU A 62 -14.13 7.49 5.63
C GLU A 62 -12.65 7.59 5.20
N HIS A 63 -11.72 7.38 6.14
CA HIS A 63 -10.30 7.31 5.85
C HIS A 63 -9.91 5.96 5.24
N ALA A 64 -10.56 4.85 5.59
CA ALA A 64 -10.28 3.54 5.03
C ALA A 64 -10.54 3.47 3.53
N THR A 65 -11.42 4.30 2.99
CA THR A 65 -11.74 4.40 1.55
C THR A 65 -11.10 5.60 0.85
N LEU A 66 -10.42 6.47 1.58
CA LEU A 66 -9.70 7.61 1.01
C LEU A 66 -8.41 7.12 0.33
N ARG A 67 -8.24 7.46 -0.94
CA ARG A 67 -7.02 7.19 -1.70
C ARG A 67 -5.99 8.27 -1.43
N VAL A 68 -4.79 7.84 -1.09
CA VAL A 68 -3.59 8.68 -0.91
C VAL A 68 -2.38 7.98 -1.53
N ALA A 69 -1.28 8.69 -1.71
CA ALA A 69 -0.06 8.12 -2.29
C ALA A 69 0.41 6.89 -1.48
N PRO A 70 0.74 5.77 -2.14
CA PRO A 70 1.19 4.54 -1.46
C PRO A 70 2.57 4.65 -0.85
N ASP A 71 3.37 5.56 -1.32
CA ASP A 71 4.78 5.68 -0.96
C ASP A 71 5.51 4.34 -1.03
N SER A 72 6.36 4.05 -0.07
CA SER A 72 7.15 2.82 -0.10
C SER A 72 6.37 1.52 0.08
N THR A 73 5.06 1.55 0.32
CA THR A 73 4.25 0.31 0.31
C THR A 73 4.10 -0.26 -1.10
N TYR A 74 4.16 0.60 -2.12
CA TYR A 74 4.14 0.22 -3.54
C TYR A 74 5.26 -0.77 -3.90
N LYS A 75 6.42 -0.69 -3.24
CA LYS A 75 7.61 -1.52 -3.49
C LYS A 75 7.36 -3.03 -3.43
N ILE A 76 6.32 -3.48 -2.72
CA ILE A 76 5.90 -4.89 -2.70
C ILE A 76 5.54 -5.36 -4.12
N TYR A 77 4.77 -4.55 -4.82
CA TYR A 77 4.26 -4.88 -6.16
C TYR A 77 5.26 -4.56 -7.25
N ASP A 78 6.01 -3.47 -7.11
CA ASP A 78 7.12 -3.11 -7.98
C ASP A 78 8.19 -4.23 -8.02
N ALA A 79 8.57 -4.77 -6.86
CA ALA A 79 9.44 -5.95 -6.79
C ALA A 79 8.86 -7.16 -7.54
N LEU A 80 7.56 -7.42 -7.40
CA LEU A 80 6.90 -8.52 -8.11
C LEU A 80 6.94 -8.32 -9.62
N PHE A 81 6.74 -7.10 -10.11
CA PHE A 81 6.80 -6.78 -11.54
C PHE A 81 8.21 -7.00 -12.09
N GLY A 82 9.24 -6.53 -11.37
CA GLY A 82 10.63 -6.76 -11.73
C GLY A 82 11.04 -8.22 -11.75
N LEU A 83 10.49 -9.03 -10.82
CA LEU A 83 10.70 -10.47 -10.77
C LEU A 83 9.99 -11.20 -11.91
N GLU A 84 8.74 -10.84 -12.24
CA GLU A 84 7.98 -11.48 -13.32
C GLU A 84 8.60 -11.24 -14.70
N GLU A 85 9.17 -10.05 -14.93
CA GLU A 85 9.86 -9.72 -16.19
C GLU A 85 11.34 -10.14 -16.20
N GLY A 86 11.85 -10.67 -15.08
CA GLY A 86 13.24 -11.12 -14.98
C GLY A 86 14.27 -9.98 -14.96
N VAL A 87 13.86 -8.75 -14.64
CA VAL A 87 14.77 -7.61 -14.37
C VAL A 87 15.63 -7.91 -13.14
N ILE A 88 15.03 -8.51 -12.13
CA ILE A 88 15.67 -9.16 -11.00
C ILE A 88 15.13 -10.58 -10.88
N THR A 89 15.86 -11.47 -10.22
CA THR A 89 15.40 -12.85 -9.99
C THR A 89 15.54 -13.21 -8.51
N PRO A 90 14.84 -14.26 -8.02
CA PRO A 90 15.01 -14.73 -6.64
C PRO A 90 16.45 -15.11 -6.29
N GLN A 91 17.26 -15.52 -7.30
CA GLN A 91 18.66 -15.93 -7.13
C GLN A 91 19.64 -14.78 -7.33
N ASP A 92 19.27 -13.76 -8.10
CA ASP A 92 20.10 -12.59 -8.40
C ASP A 92 19.24 -11.34 -8.51
N SER A 93 19.20 -10.58 -7.43
CA SER A 93 18.51 -9.30 -7.32
C SER A 93 19.47 -8.15 -7.05
N PHE A 94 20.78 -8.38 -7.37
CA PHE A 94 21.81 -7.39 -7.16
C PHE A 94 21.70 -6.23 -8.15
N ILE A 95 21.71 -4.99 -7.62
CA ILE A 95 21.89 -3.76 -8.40
C ILE A 95 23.02 -2.96 -7.75
N ALA A 96 24.03 -2.63 -8.55
CA ALA A 96 25.16 -1.84 -8.09
C ALA A 96 24.73 -0.39 -7.77
N TRP A 97 25.28 0.16 -6.70
CA TRP A 97 25.06 1.56 -6.34
C TRP A 97 25.57 2.49 -7.44
N ASN A 98 24.77 3.50 -7.76
CA ASN A 98 25.07 4.48 -8.82
C ASN A 98 26.14 5.51 -8.43
N GLY A 99 26.63 5.50 -7.17
CA GLY A 99 27.65 6.43 -6.66
C GLY A 99 27.09 7.78 -6.19
N GLU A 100 25.78 7.98 -6.25
CA GLU A 100 25.13 9.19 -5.71
C GLU A 100 25.05 9.15 -4.18
N ASN A 101 25.18 10.32 -3.54
CA ASN A 101 25.04 10.43 -2.10
C ASN A 101 23.59 10.68 -1.70
N TYR A 102 23.01 9.72 -1.00
CA TYR A 102 21.66 9.80 -0.42
C TYR A 102 21.72 10.16 1.07
N PRO A 103 20.67 10.75 1.64
CA PRO A 103 20.66 11.15 3.05
C PRO A 103 20.68 9.99 4.04
N PHE A 104 20.34 8.77 3.59
CA PHE A 104 20.36 7.56 4.40
C PHE A 104 21.59 6.72 4.08
N GLU A 105 22.42 6.44 5.08
CA GLU A 105 23.70 5.71 4.90
C GLU A 105 23.47 4.35 4.21
N ALA A 106 22.41 3.62 4.58
CA ALA A 106 22.07 2.32 4.00
C ALA A 106 21.76 2.38 2.50
N TRP A 107 21.47 3.58 1.95
CA TRP A 107 21.21 3.77 0.52
C TRP A 107 22.50 3.95 -0.30
N ASN A 108 23.63 4.23 0.35
CA ASN A 108 24.92 4.50 -0.30
C ASN A 108 25.77 3.23 -0.42
N ALA A 109 25.17 2.15 -0.88
CA ALA A 109 25.79 0.85 -1.07
C ALA A 109 25.04 0.05 -2.13
N ASP A 110 25.70 -0.96 -2.69
CA ASP A 110 25.06 -1.97 -3.54
C ASP A 110 23.88 -2.62 -2.82
N GLN A 111 22.83 -2.95 -3.56
CA GLN A 111 21.59 -3.48 -3.00
C GLN A 111 21.21 -4.83 -3.59
N THR A 112 20.53 -5.62 -2.79
CA THR A 112 19.69 -6.74 -3.20
C THR A 112 18.24 -6.42 -2.90
N LEU A 113 17.29 -7.21 -3.37
CA LEU A 113 15.85 -7.04 -3.04
C LEU A 113 15.63 -6.97 -1.52
N GLN A 114 16.28 -7.85 -0.74
CA GLN A 114 16.14 -7.89 0.71
C GLN A 114 16.66 -6.60 1.37
N SER A 115 17.86 -6.15 1.03
CA SER A 115 18.44 -4.94 1.62
C SER A 115 17.70 -3.67 1.19
N ALA A 116 17.30 -3.60 -0.09
CA ALA A 116 16.53 -2.48 -0.63
C ALA A 116 15.12 -2.39 -0.01
N MET A 117 14.44 -3.52 0.19
CA MET A 117 13.14 -3.58 0.83
C MET A 117 13.24 -3.18 2.31
N ALA A 118 14.19 -3.75 3.04
CA ALA A 118 14.41 -3.48 4.47
C ALA A 118 14.73 -2.01 4.75
N SER A 119 15.59 -1.40 3.90
CA SER A 119 16.01 0.00 4.02
C SER A 119 15.15 0.96 3.19
N SER A 120 14.12 0.45 2.50
CA SER A 120 13.21 1.23 1.66
C SER A 120 13.91 2.09 0.60
N VAL A 121 14.93 1.53 -0.08
CA VAL A 121 15.84 2.23 -1.00
C VAL A 121 15.11 2.61 -2.29
N ASN A 122 14.76 3.90 -2.45
CA ASN A 122 13.99 4.37 -3.61
C ASN A 122 14.72 4.12 -4.92
N TRP A 123 16.03 4.45 -5.02
CA TRP A 123 16.76 4.34 -6.27
C TRP A 123 16.84 2.90 -6.81
N TYR A 124 16.79 1.89 -5.93
CA TYR A 124 16.75 0.48 -6.35
C TYR A 124 15.47 0.17 -7.13
N PHE A 125 14.33 0.53 -6.57
CA PHE A 125 13.02 0.30 -7.21
C PHE A 125 12.80 1.19 -8.43
N GLN A 126 13.27 2.44 -8.39
CA GLN A 126 13.31 3.31 -9.56
C GLN A 126 14.14 2.70 -10.70
N SER A 127 15.24 2.03 -10.39
CA SER A 127 16.04 1.29 -11.39
C SER A 127 15.34 0.06 -11.93
N VAL A 128 14.52 -0.61 -11.12
CA VAL A 128 13.66 -1.71 -11.58
C VAL A 128 12.58 -1.18 -12.54
N ASP A 129 11.86 -0.13 -12.14
CA ASP A 129 10.86 0.56 -12.98
C ASP A 129 11.45 1.02 -14.31
N GLU A 130 12.65 1.65 -14.27
CA GLU A 130 13.33 2.13 -15.49
C GLU A 130 13.66 1.00 -16.46
N GLN A 131 14.09 -0.15 -15.96
CA GLN A 131 14.39 -1.33 -16.77
C GLN A 131 13.12 -2.02 -17.30
N LEU A 132 12.03 -2.02 -16.55
CA LEU A 132 10.71 -2.49 -16.99
C LEU A 132 10.15 -1.59 -18.10
N GLY A 133 10.31 -0.29 -17.94
CA GLY A 133 9.73 0.74 -18.79
C GLY A 133 8.27 1.02 -18.50
N THR A 134 7.84 2.24 -18.79
CA THR A 134 6.51 2.78 -18.43
C THR A 134 5.34 1.91 -18.89
N ALA A 135 5.43 1.32 -20.08
CA ALA A 135 4.34 0.51 -20.64
C ALA A 135 4.13 -0.78 -19.82
N SER A 136 5.21 -1.50 -19.49
CA SER A 136 5.13 -2.74 -18.72
C SER A 136 4.62 -2.46 -17.30
N VAL A 137 5.14 -1.43 -16.64
CA VAL A 137 4.69 -1.03 -15.30
C VAL A 137 3.20 -0.70 -15.31
N TYR A 138 2.73 0.06 -16.29
CA TYR A 138 1.33 0.42 -16.42
C TYR A 138 0.43 -0.81 -16.65
N ASP A 139 0.87 -1.75 -17.50
CA ASP A 139 0.14 -2.99 -17.74
C ASP A 139 0.02 -3.83 -16.47
N TYR A 140 1.06 -3.90 -15.64
CA TYR A 140 1.02 -4.58 -14.34
C TYR A 140 0.12 -3.88 -13.33
N ILE A 141 0.21 -2.56 -13.20
CA ILE A 141 -0.68 -1.77 -12.34
C ILE A 141 -2.15 -2.06 -12.68
N LYS A 142 -2.49 -2.06 -13.98
CA LYS A 142 -3.83 -2.44 -14.45
C LYS A 142 -4.17 -3.91 -14.20
N LYS A 143 -3.23 -4.83 -14.46
CA LYS A 143 -3.43 -6.28 -14.26
C LYS A 143 -3.84 -6.59 -12.83
N ILE A 144 -3.21 -5.94 -11.85
CA ILE A 144 -3.53 -6.17 -10.43
C ILE A 144 -4.67 -5.30 -9.92
N GLY A 145 -5.06 -4.22 -10.64
CA GLY A 145 -6.05 -3.23 -10.21
C GLY A 145 -5.52 -2.39 -9.06
N TYR A 146 -4.36 -1.75 -9.21
CA TYR A 146 -3.73 -0.98 -8.15
C TYR A 146 -4.33 0.42 -8.01
N GLY A 147 -5.13 0.62 -6.98
CA GLY A 147 -5.67 1.93 -6.61
C GLY A 147 -6.39 2.65 -7.76
N ASN A 148 -6.00 3.89 -8.01
CA ASN A 148 -6.55 4.72 -9.10
C ASN A 148 -5.90 4.46 -10.48
N GLU A 149 -4.91 3.56 -10.57
CA GLU A 149 -4.19 3.20 -11.81
C GLU A 149 -3.56 4.42 -12.54
N ASN A 150 -3.34 5.52 -11.83
CA ASN A 150 -2.91 6.79 -12.43
C ASN A 150 -1.39 6.98 -12.35
N MET A 151 -0.72 6.87 -13.49
CA MET A 151 0.72 7.10 -13.65
C MET A 151 1.02 8.40 -14.41
N SER A 152 0.17 9.42 -14.32
CA SER A 152 0.35 10.68 -15.06
C SER A 152 1.46 11.59 -14.49
N GLY A 153 1.95 11.30 -13.29
CA GLY A 153 3.10 11.98 -12.68
C GLY A 153 4.43 11.62 -13.35
N ASP A 154 5.52 12.16 -12.79
CA ASP A 154 6.87 11.77 -13.22
C ASP A 154 7.10 10.28 -12.97
N PHE A 155 7.59 9.56 -13.98
CA PHE A 155 7.76 8.10 -13.93
C PHE A 155 8.72 7.65 -12.82
N SER A 156 9.65 8.47 -12.40
CA SER A 156 10.55 8.16 -11.30
C SER A 156 9.93 8.34 -9.91
N THR A 157 8.78 9.04 -9.81
CA THR A 157 8.18 9.44 -8.52
C THR A 157 6.66 9.30 -8.44
N TYR A 158 6.00 8.70 -9.45
CA TYR A 158 4.53 8.62 -9.54
C TYR A 158 3.86 7.97 -8.33
N TRP A 159 4.58 7.16 -7.55
CA TRP A 159 4.12 6.49 -6.34
C TRP A 159 4.51 7.20 -5.02
N MET A 160 5.26 8.33 -5.09
CA MET A 160 5.72 9.13 -3.95
C MET A 160 4.99 10.49 -3.93
N GLU A 161 3.99 10.64 -3.06
CA GLU A 161 3.17 11.88 -2.94
C GLU A 161 2.83 12.50 -4.31
N SER A 162 2.36 11.65 -5.25
CA SER A 162 2.12 12.02 -6.64
C SER A 162 0.82 11.38 -7.16
N SER A 163 0.76 10.98 -8.43
CA SER A 163 -0.48 10.64 -9.13
C SER A 163 -1.06 9.27 -8.79
N LEU A 164 -0.21 8.29 -8.43
CA LEU A 164 -0.69 6.96 -8.05
C LEU A 164 -1.19 7.01 -6.60
N GLU A 165 -2.44 6.61 -6.40
CA GLU A 165 -3.08 6.64 -5.09
C GLU A 165 -3.82 5.34 -4.83
N ILE A 166 -3.92 4.96 -3.57
CA ILE A 166 -4.60 3.74 -3.11
C ILE A 166 -5.18 3.98 -1.71
N SER A 167 -6.30 3.34 -1.41
CA SER A 167 -6.92 3.38 -0.09
C SER A 167 -6.48 2.21 0.79
N PRO A 168 -6.61 2.33 2.13
CA PRO A 168 -6.34 1.23 3.05
C PRO A 168 -7.11 -0.06 2.75
N VAL A 169 -8.37 0.05 2.34
CA VAL A 169 -9.18 -1.14 1.96
C VAL A 169 -8.60 -1.81 0.72
N GLU A 170 -8.24 -1.02 -0.33
CA GLU A 170 -7.63 -1.55 -1.54
C GLU A 170 -6.28 -2.21 -1.26
N GLN A 171 -5.47 -1.66 -0.34
CA GLN A 171 -4.22 -2.30 0.11
C GLN A 171 -4.49 -3.70 0.69
N VAL A 172 -5.49 -3.84 1.56
CA VAL A 172 -5.86 -5.14 2.12
C VAL A 172 -6.40 -6.08 1.05
N GLU A 173 -7.24 -5.60 0.11
CA GLU A 173 -7.74 -6.41 -1.01
C GLU A 173 -6.60 -6.93 -1.90
N LEU A 174 -5.59 -6.11 -2.18
CA LEU A 174 -4.41 -6.53 -2.93
C LEU A 174 -3.58 -7.56 -2.16
N LEU A 175 -3.40 -7.40 -0.83
CA LEU A 175 -2.73 -8.40 0.01
C LEU A 175 -3.49 -9.73 0.02
N ILE A 176 -4.82 -9.72 0.09
CA ILE A 176 -5.65 -10.93 -0.03
C ILE A 176 -5.45 -11.61 -1.40
N LYS A 177 -5.45 -10.82 -2.48
CA LYS A 177 -5.20 -11.34 -3.84
C LYS A 177 -3.80 -11.93 -3.95
N LEU A 178 -2.78 -11.29 -3.34
CA LEU A 178 -1.40 -11.78 -3.30
C LEU A 178 -1.30 -13.12 -2.55
N GLN A 179 -1.89 -13.21 -1.35
CA GLN A 179 -1.90 -14.44 -0.55
C GLN A 179 -2.53 -15.63 -1.28
N ASN A 180 -3.55 -15.39 -2.10
CA ASN A 180 -4.24 -16.40 -2.88
C ASN A 180 -3.69 -16.54 -4.31
N ASN A 181 -2.60 -15.87 -4.63
CA ASN A 181 -2.02 -15.76 -5.98
C ASN A 181 -3.06 -15.50 -7.09
N ARG A 182 -3.96 -14.54 -6.86
CA ARG A 182 -4.99 -14.17 -7.85
C ARG A 182 -4.44 -13.38 -9.03
N PHE A 183 -3.16 -12.99 -8.97
CA PHE A 183 -2.46 -12.31 -10.06
C PHE A 183 -1.83 -13.27 -11.06
N ASP A 184 -1.79 -14.58 -10.71
CA ASP A 184 -1.14 -15.62 -11.52
C ASP A 184 0.35 -15.31 -11.76
N PHE A 185 1.03 -14.92 -10.66
CA PHE A 185 2.48 -14.70 -10.64
C PHE A 185 3.21 -16.00 -10.29
N ALA A 186 4.48 -16.10 -10.67
CA ALA A 186 5.30 -17.25 -10.36
C ALA A 186 5.44 -17.41 -8.82
N PRO A 187 5.17 -18.58 -8.25
CA PRO A 187 5.24 -18.79 -6.79
C PRO A 187 6.59 -18.45 -6.18
N GLU A 188 7.69 -18.70 -6.91
CA GLU A 188 9.04 -18.34 -6.48
C GLU A 188 9.24 -16.82 -6.35
N ASN A 189 8.59 -16.01 -7.21
CA ASN A 189 8.64 -14.56 -7.17
C ASN A 189 7.85 -14.02 -5.97
N ILE A 190 6.66 -14.57 -5.73
CA ILE A 190 5.87 -14.26 -4.54
C ILE A 190 6.67 -14.59 -3.27
N ASN A 191 7.33 -15.75 -3.21
CA ASN A 191 8.14 -16.14 -2.05
C ASN A 191 9.34 -15.21 -1.85
N ALA A 192 10.00 -14.76 -2.93
CA ALA A 192 11.11 -13.81 -2.82
C ALA A 192 10.67 -12.46 -2.22
N VAL A 193 9.48 -11.98 -2.58
CA VAL A 193 8.91 -10.76 -1.98
C VAL A 193 8.48 -11.01 -0.53
N LYS A 194 7.85 -12.16 -0.23
CA LYS A 194 7.53 -12.55 1.16
C LYS A 194 8.77 -12.53 2.04
N ASP A 195 9.85 -13.14 1.58
CA ASP A 195 11.13 -13.17 2.32
C ASP A 195 11.66 -11.74 2.54
N ALA A 196 11.52 -10.86 1.54
CA ALA A 196 12.00 -9.47 1.62
C ALA A 196 11.20 -8.59 2.57
N ILE A 197 9.93 -8.89 2.83
CA ILE A 197 9.08 -8.15 3.77
C ILE A 197 8.86 -8.89 5.10
N CYS A 198 9.57 -10.00 5.35
CA CYS A 198 9.50 -10.74 6.60
C CYS A 198 10.14 -9.91 7.73
N LEU A 199 9.37 -9.60 8.76
CA LEU A 199 9.79 -8.80 9.91
C LEU A 199 10.20 -9.70 11.09
N SER A 200 9.44 -10.78 11.34
CA SER A 200 9.75 -11.75 12.39
C SER A 200 9.06 -13.07 12.14
N SER A 201 9.64 -14.16 12.67
CA SER A 201 9.05 -15.50 12.62
C SER A 201 9.21 -16.19 13.97
N SER A 202 8.18 -16.92 14.38
CA SER A 202 8.13 -17.71 15.63
C SER A 202 7.22 -18.91 15.46
N ASP A 203 7.12 -19.77 16.49
CA ASP A 203 6.18 -20.90 16.52
C ASP A 203 4.70 -20.45 16.46
N ALA A 204 4.40 -19.22 16.86
CA ALA A 204 3.05 -18.66 16.80
C ALA A 204 2.65 -18.18 15.41
N GLY A 205 3.62 -17.85 14.56
CA GLY A 205 3.39 -17.37 13.20
C GLY A 205 4.52 -16.47 12.69
N THR A 206 4.36 -16.02 11.45
CA THR A 206 5.30 -15.12 10.80
C THR A 206 4.61 -13.80 10.49
N PHE A 207 5.29 -12.71 10.80
CA PHE A 207 4.82 -11.35 10.60
C PHE A 207 5.54 -10.70 9.42
N TYR A 208 4.78 -10.21 8.47
CA TYR A 208 5.25 -9.56 7.26
C TYR A 208 4.72 -8.14 7.19
N GLY A 209 5.53 -7.21 6.71
CA GLY A 209 5.06 -5.84 6.58
C GLY A 209 6.00 -4.91 5.85
N LYS A 210 5.42 -3.83 5.36
CA LYS A 210 6.13 -2.73 4.69
C LYS A 210 5.58 -1.39 5.14
N THR A 211 6.49 -0.50 5.51
CA THR A 211 6.17 0.90 5.83
C THR A 211 6.24 1.78 4.58
N GLY A 212 5.47 2.87 4.60
CA GLY A 212 5.60 4.00 3.69
C GLY A 212 5.64 5.31 4.47
N THR A 213 6.36 6.31 3.96
CA THR A 213 6.36 7.66 4.52
C THR A 213 6.39 8.64 3.36
N GLY A 214 5.32 9.42 3.24
CA GLY A 214 5.18 10.51 2.28
C GLY A 214 5.66 11.83 2.85
N ARG A 215 6.38 12.59 2.04
CA ARG A 215 6.98 13.84 2.46
C ARG A 215 6.67 14.97 1.50
N VAL A 216 6.05 16.02 2.02
CA VAL A 216 5.74 17.25 1.30
C VAL A 216 6.40 18.44 2.00
N ASP A 217 7.12 19.27 1.27
CA ASP A 217 7.84 20.44 1.80
C ASP A 217 8.72 20.14 3.02
N GLY A 218 9.32 18.94 3.04
CA GLY A 218 10.20 18.48 4.11
C GLY A 218 9.50 17.97 5.36
N GLN A 219 8.16 17.92 5.39
CA GLN A 219 7.35 17.37 6.47
C GLN A 219 6.85 15.98 6.11
N ASP A 220 6.86 15.04 7.06
CA ASP A 220 6.28 13.72 6.91
C ASP A 220 4.77 13.81 7.15
N VAL A 221 3.97 13.72 6.07
CA VAL A 221 2.54 14.01 6.09
C VAL A 221 1.64 12.79 5.92
N ASN A 222 2.21 11.67 5.44
CA ASN A 222 1.48 10.45 5.09
C ASN A 222 2.28 9.23 5.56
N GLY A 223 1.74 8.48 6.51
CA GLY A 223 2.39 7.32 7.10
C GLY A 223 1.61 6.03 6.83
N TRP A 224 2.30 5.01 6.34
CA TRP A 224 1.73 3.71 6.06
C TRP A 224 2.42 2.57 6.81
N PHE A 225 1.64 1.60 7.22
CA PHE A 225 2.13 0.26 7.53
C PHE A 225 1.12 -0.78 7.06
N ILE A 226 1.53 -1.61 6.10
CA ILE A 226 0.69 -2.68 5.54
C ILE A 226 1.38 -4.02 5.66
N GLY A 227 0.61 -5.09 5.73
CA GLY A 227 1.20 -6.42 5.79
C GLY A 227 0.20 -7.49 6.16
N TYR A 228 0.72 -8.60 6.65
CA TYR A 228 -0.10 -9.71 7.11
C TYR A 228 0.64 -10.55 8.16
N ILE A 229 -0.14 -11.28 8.95
CA ILE A 229 0.35 -12.28 9.90
C ILE A 229 -0.13 -13.65 9.43
N GLU A 230 0.80 -14.56 9.18
CA GLU A 230 0.49 -15.97 8.91
C GLU A 230 0.67 -16.79 10.19
N THR A 231 -0.39 -17.40 10.66
CA THR A 231 -0.39 -18.38 11.74
C THR A 231 -0.58 -19.79 11.17
N VAL A 232 -0.49 -20.80 12.01
CA VAL A 232 -0.73 -22.21 11.57
C VAL A 232 -2.13 -22.38 10.96
N ASP A 233 -3.12 -21.64 11.45
CA ASP A 233 -4.53 -21.85 11.11
C ASP A 233 -5.16 -20.72 10.29
N ASN A 234 -4.52 -19.57 10.19
CA ASN A 234 -5.14 -18.37 9.59
C ASN A 234 -4.12 -17.36 9.08
N THR A 235 -4.58 -16.46 8.20
CA THR A 235 -3.85 -15.27 7.77
C THR A 235 -4.71 -14.04 8.04
N TYR A 236 -4.08 -13.00 8.58
CA TYR A 236 -4.69 -11.71 8.86
C TYR A 236 -3.98 -10.65 8.04
N CYS A 237 -4.67 -10.05 7.04
CA CYS A 237 -4.13 -8.95 6.26
C CYS A 237 -4.54 -7.63 6.89
N PHE A 238 -3.64 -6.65 6.93
CA PHE A 238 -3.91 -5.36 7.54
C PHE A 238 -3.32 -4.19 6.75
N ALA A 239 -3.92 -3.01 6.94
CA ALA A 239 -3.38 -1.73 6.49
C ALA A 239 -3.69 -0.65 7.54
N THR A 240 -2.67 0.09 7.94
CA THR A 240 -2.77 1.32 8.73
C THR A 240 -2.29 2.47 7.87
N ASN A 241 -3.10 3.50 7.75
CA ASN A 241 -2.71 4.77 7.17
C ASN A 241 -2.96 5.90 8.17
N ILE A 242 -2.03 6.83 8.26
CA ILE A 242 -2.13 8.03 9.09
C ILE A 242 -1.72 9.27 8.31
N GLY A 243 -2.41 10.38 8.57
CA GLY A 243 -2.12 11.69 8.02
C GLY A 243 -1.99 12.75 9.11
N ALA A 244 -1.13 13.74 8.89
CA ALA A 244 -0.99 14.94 9.71
C ALA A 244 -0.20 16.02 8.95
N ASP A 245 -0.17 17.25 9.46
CA ASP A 245 0.68 18.32 8.90
C ASP A 245 2.18 18.01 9.02
N SER A 246 2.57 17.14 9.96
CA SER A 246 3.94 16.68 10.15
C SER A 246 4.00 15.42 11.01
N ASP A 247 5.13 14.70 10.92
CA ASP A 247 5.44 13.55 11.77
C ASP A 247 4.51 12.32 11.53
N ALA A 248 3.77 12.29 10.42
CA ALA A 248 3.03 11.12 10.00
C ALA A 248 3.95 10.15 9.27
N THR A 249 4.68 9.33 10.02
CA THR A 249 5.67 8.40 9.49
C THR A 249 5.16 6.96 9.44
N GLY A 250 5.77 6.12 8.59
CA GLY A 250 5.52 4.68 8.60
C GLY A 250 5.88 4.02 9.94
N GLY A 251 6.86 4.59 10.68
CA GLY A 251 7.17 4.16 12.04
C GLY A 251 6.01 4.36 13.00
N ASN A 252 5.39 5.54 12.97
CA ASN A 252 4.23 5.85 13.80
C ASN A 252 3.00 5.00 13.42
N ALA A 253 2.80 4.74 12.11
CA ALA A 253 1.77 3.81 11.65
C ALA A 253 2.00 2.38 12.17
N THR A 254 3.29 1.95 12.23
CA THR A 254 3.66 0.65 12.81
C THR A 254 3.34 0.61 14.31
N GLU A 255 3.69 1.65 15.08
CA GLU A 255 3.41 1.72 16.52
C GLU A 255 1.91 1.65 16.81
N ILE A 256 1.08 2.33 16.02
CA ILE A 256 -0.38 2.25 16.12
C ILE A 256 -0.86 0.83 15.85
N THR A 257 -0.42 0.22 14.73
CA THR A 257 -0.79 -1.16 14.37
C THR A 257 -0.46 -2.15 15.48
N MET A 258 0.73 -2.05 16.06
CA MET A 258 1.21 -2.96 17.11
C MET A 258 0.51 -2.73 18.46
N SER A 259 -0.21 -1.61 18.62
CA SER A 259 -0.96 -1.26 19.83
C SER A 259 -2.43 -1.72 19.77
N ILE A 260 -2.96 -1.99 18.58
CA ILE A 260 -4.29 -2.55 18.33
C ILE A 260 -4.30 -4.05 18.46
#